data_d8e6c8f2760113c29e1a65e420328277
#
_entry.id   d8e6c8f2760113c29e1a65e420328277
#
_cell.length_a   1.000
_cell.length_b   1.000
_cell.length_c   1.000
_cell.angle_alpha   90.00
_cell.angle_beta   90.00
_cell.angle_gamma   90.00
#
_symmetry.space_group_name_H-M   'P 1'
#
loop_
_entity.id
_entity.type
_entity.pdbx_description
1 polymer ?
#
loop_
_entity_poly.entity_id
_entity_poly.type
_entity_poly.pdbx_seq_one_letter_code
_entity_poly.pdbx_strand_id
1 'polypeptide(L)'
;MINKIRNSSKFKTSLKLTNSIMFFFNDLAIIIFALFSNLFKYKVIYNKNIRFITGADSSHFKSLLQLCNSITTNQPESFITVYDLGLETKEIQKISETKNITEIIKFNYSDYPEFVNIKSENFGSYAWKPMIIEKELNKKNNDFILWMDAGNVIFNKLTLLKIYLSFKGFYSPHSSDNIFKRTHPDTLNLLNVSNKLYKKRNLNAAVIGVNPSNNSVVKMLRNWIEFSKNKNIIGPDGSSKKNHRFDQAVLTINFYQSNLTNLFCKSYKFFGIKIHQDID
;
A
#
# COMPACT_ATOMS: atom_id res chain seq x y z
N MET A 1 37.84 20.06 -0.80
CA MET A 1 38.22 18.64 -0.58
C MET A 1 37.07 17.78 -0.12
N ILE A 2 36.29 18.18 0.85
CA ILE A 2 35.14 17.41 1.42
C ILE A 2 34.05 17.08 0.38
N ASN A 3 33.72 17.99 -0.54
CA ASN A 3 32.70 17.76 -1.59
C ASN A 3 33.13 16.75 -2.67
N LYS A 4 34.44 16.56 -2.88
CA LYS A 4 34.96 15.57 -3.82
C LYS A 4 34.86 14.14 -3.27
N ILE A 5 34.99 13.99 -1.94
CA ILE A 5 34.85 12.70 -1.24
C ILE A 5 33.37 12.29 -1.18
N ARG A 6 32.45 13.23 -0.95
CA ARG A 6 31.00 12.99 -0.93
C ARG A 6 30.41 12.49 -2.26
N ASN A 7 31.05 12.81 -3.37
CA ASN A 7 30.59 12.45 -4.72
C ASN A 7 31.29 11.24 -5.32
N SER A 8 32.23 10.61 -4.64
CA SER A 8 32.86 9.40 -5.15
C SER A 8 31.87 8.25 -5.20
N SER A 9 31.88 7.48 -6.29
CA SER A 9 31.01 6.30 -6.46
C SER A 9 31.18 5.29 -5.31
N LYS A 10 32.43 5.11 -4.83
CA LYS A 10 32.74 4.25 -3.68
C LYS A 10 32.09 4.72 -2.38
N PHE A 11 32.04 6.03 -2.11
CA PHE A 11 31.39 6.56 -0.90
C PHE A 11 29.87 6.38 -0.95
N LYS A 12 29.25 6.60 -2.12
CA LYS A 12 27.82 6.35 -2.33
C LYS A 12 27.46 4.87 -2.20
N THR A 13 28.33 3.98 -2.67
CA THR A 13 28.14 2.53 -2.57
C THR A 13 28.33 2.06 -1.13
N SER A 14 29.32 2.54 -0.41
CA SER A 14 29.55 2.27 1.02
C SER A 14 28.37 2.74 1.88
N LEU A 15 27.86 3.95 1.63
CA LEU A 15 26.68 4.49 2.35
C LEU A 15 25.39 3.69 2.06
N LYS A 16 25.25 3.17 0.84
CA LYS A 16 24.12 2.25 0.50
C LYS A 16 24.26 0.91 1.22
N LEU A 17 25.49 0.38 1.30
CA LEU A 17 25.74 -0.91 1.94
C LEU A 17 25.52 -0.82 3.46
N THR A 18 26.07 0.21 4.13
CA THR A 18 25.86 0.44 5.56
C THR A 18 24.38 0.66 5.91
N ASN A 19 23.67 1.43 5.10
CA ASN A 19 22.22 1.59 5.27
C ASN A 19 21.47 0.24 5.10
N SER A 20 21.85 -0.58 4.11
CA SER A 20 21.22 -1.89 3.89
C SER A 20 21.48 -2.85 5.05
N ILE A 21 22.67 -2.87 5.58
CA ILE A 21 23.05 -3.69 6.74
C ILE A 21 22.30 -3.22 8.00
N MET A 22 22.26 -1.92 8.26
CA MET A 22 21.55 -1.37 9.41
C MET A 22 20.03 -1.65 9.34
N PHE A 23 19.44 -1.64 8.14
CA PHE A 23 18.04 -2.02 7.94
C PHE A 23 17.82 -3.52 8.16
N PHE A 24 18.74 -4.37 7.70
CA PHE A 24 18.67 -5.82 7.94
C PHE A 24 18.70 -6.15 9.43
N PHE A 25 19.59 -5.54 10.22
CA PHE A 25 19.64 -5.75 11.65
C PHE A 25 18.41 -5.21 12.39
N ASN A 26 17.87 -4.09 11.96
CA ASN A 26 16.62 -3.56 12.49
C ASN A 26 15.44 -4.48 12.18
N ASP A 27 15.33 -4.99 10.95
CA ASP A 27 14.29 -5.95 10.54
C ASP A 27 14.40 -7.24 11.37
N LEU A 28 15.62 -7.75 11.54
CA LEU A 28 15.89 -8.94 12.35
C LEU A 28 15.55 -8.72 13.83
N ALA A 29 15.93 -7.60 14.42
CA ALA A 29 15.64 -7.28 15.82
C ALA A 29 14.13 -7.24 16.10
N ILE A 30 13.33 -6.74 15.15
CA ILE A 30 11.87 -6.73 15.32
C ILE A 30 11.26 -8.10 15.15
N ILE A 31 11.77 -8.92 14.23
CA ILE A 31 11.31 -10.30 14.14
C ILE A 31 11.59 -11.03 15.43
N ILE A 32 12.79 -10.90 15.97
CA ILE A 32 13.18 -11.50 17.24
C ILE A 32 12.28 -10.99 18.35
N PHE A 33 12.08 -9.68 18.46
CA PHE A 33 11.17 -9.08 19.45
C PHE A 33 9.73 -9.53 19.24
N ALA A 34 9.27 -9.61 17.99
CA ALA A 34 7.95 -10.10 17.63
C ALA A 34 7.76 -11.57 18.01
N LEU A 35 8.75 -12.41 17.77
CA LEU A 35 8.72 -13.81 18.14
C LEU A 35 8.71 -13.98 19.67
N PHE A 36 9.56 -13.26 20.41
CA PHE A 36 9.61 -13.32 21.89
C PHE A 36 8.33 -12.79 22.53
N SER A 37 7.80 -11.67 22.09
CA SER A 37 6.56 -11.11 22.66
C SER A 37 5.31 -11.91 22.29
N ASN A 38 5.37 -12.80 21.30
CA ASN A 38 4.26 -13.60 20.80
C ASN A 38 4.31 -15.07 21.16
N LEU A 39 5.29 -15.53 21.92
CA LEU A 39 5.29 -16.92 22.41
C LEU A 39 3.94 -17.30 23.06
N PHE A 40 3.25 -16.35 23.66
CA PHE A 40 1.90 -16.53 24.25
C PHE A 40 0.73 -16.19 23.31
N LYS A 41 0.94 -15.42 22.23
CA LYS A 41 -0.11 -15.02 21.27
C LYS A 41 0.02 -15.65 19.90
N TYR A 42 1.04 -16.45 19.66
CA TYR A 42 1.37 -17.04 18.35
C TYR A 42 0.19 -17.81 17.74
N LYS A 43 -0.55 -18.54 18.57
CA LYS A 43 -1.72 -19.32 18.14
C LYS A 43 -2.85 -18.43 17.55
N VAL A 44 -3.04 -17.23 18.12
CA VAL A 44 -4.05 -16.27 17.67
C VAL A 44 -3.66 -15.62 16.35
N ILE A 45 -2.36 -15.35 16.15
CA ILE A 45 -1.85 -14.73 14.92
C ILE A 45 -1.86 -15.72 13.75
N TYR A 46 -1.52 -16.96 14.01
CA TYR A 46 -1.48 -18.01 12.99
C TYR A 46 -2.86 -18.27 12.39
N ASN A 47 -3.92 -18.10 13.17
CA ASN A 47 -5.32 -18.33 12.75
C ASN A 47 -5.94 -17.14 11.99
N LYS A 48 -5.31 -15.96 11.96
CA LYS A 48 -5.80 -14.84 11.14
C LYS A 48 -5.36 -15.03 9.68
N ASN A 49 -6.33 -14.97 8.79
CA ASN A 49 -6.07 -14.99 7.34
C ASN A 49 -5.73 -13.59 6.81
N ILE A 50 -5.27 -13.54 5.57
CA ILE A 50 -5.18 -12.30 4.80
C ILE A 50 -6.27 -12.32 3.75
N ARG A 51 -7.10 -11.29 3.74
CA ARG A 51 -7.98 -10.96 2.64
C ARG A 51 -7.22 -10.07 1.68
N PHE A 52 -6.95 -10.57 0.50
CA PHE A 52 -6.32 -9.80 -0.57
C PHE A 52 -7.36 -8.98 -1.29
N ILE A 53 -7.06 -7.73 -1.53
CA ILE A 53 -7.93 -6.80 -2.24
C ILE A 53 -7.10 -6.19 -3.35
N THR A 54 -7.63 -6.22 -4.54
CA THR A 54 -7.02 -5.62 -5.73
C THR A 54 -8.10 -5.05 -6.64
N GLY A 55 -7.71 -4.28 -7.63
CA GLY A 55 -8.61 -3.78 -8.66
C GLY A 55 -7.85 -3.37 -9.90
N ALA A 56 -8.48 -3.56 -11.05
CA ALA A 56 -7.94 -3.15 -12.33
C ALA A 56 -9.07 -2.87 -13.35
N ASP A 57 -8.71 -2.12 -14.37
CA ASP A 57 -9.44 -2.09 -15.64
C ASP A 57 -8.77 -3.00 -16.65
N SER A 58 -9.31 -3.06 -17.88
CA SER A 58 -8.78 -3.92 -18.95
C SER A 58 -7.33 -3.60 -19.34
N SER A 59 -6.86 -2.37 -19.11
CA SER A 59 -5.47 -2.00 -19.41
C SER A 59 -4.44 -2.71 -18.52
N HIS A 60 -4.87 -3.20 -17.36
CA HIS A 60 -4.01 -3.92 -16.39
C HIS A 60 -4.48 -5.36 -16.13
N PHE A 61 -5.22 -5.94 -17.08
CA PHE A 61 -5.81 -7.27 -16.92
C PHE A 61 -4.76 -8.38 -16.79
N LYS A 62 -3.71 -8.36 -17.61
CA LYS A 62 -2.67 -9.41 -17.56
C LYS A 62 -1.91 -9.35 -16.23
N SER A 63 -1.57 -8.16 -15.78
CA SER A 63 -0.93 -7.93 -14.49
C SER A 63 -1.82 -8.37 -13.33
N LEU A 64 -3.14 -8.07 -13.38
CA LEU A 64 -4.11 -8.55 -12.41
C LEU A 64 -4.14 -10.09 -12.33
N LEU A 65 -4.19 -10.75 -13.46
CA LEU A 65 -4.18 -12.23 -13.52
C LEU A 65 -2.88 -12.80 -12.95
N GLN A 66 -1.73 -12.17 -13.27
CA GLN A 66 -0.43 -12.53 -12.71
C GLN A 66 -0.42 -12.39 -11.18
N LEU A 67 -0.95 -11.29 -10.65
CA LEU A 67 -1.06 -11.09 -9.20
C LEU A 67 -1.91 -12.18 -8.56
N CYS A 68 -3.13 -12.42 -9.06
CA CYS A 68 -4.05 -13.43 -8.53
C CYS A 68 -3.42 -14.82 -8.52
N ASN A 69 -2.77 -15.24 -9.62
CA ASN A 69 -2.06 -16.52 -9.71
C ASN A 69 -0.91 -16.59 -8.69
N SER A 70 -0.17 -15.51 -8.51
CA SER A 70 0.94 -15.46 -7.53
C SER A 70 0.44 -15.57 -6.08
N ILE A 71 -0.71 -14.98 -5.77
CA ILE A 71 -1.38 -15.12 -4.47
C ILE A 71 -1.81 -16.57 -4.27
N THR A 72 -2.54 -17.14 -5.21
CA THR A 72 -3.02 -18.54 -5.14
C THR A 72 -1.89 -19.54 -4.92
N THR A 73 -0.76 -19.34 -5.61
CA THR A 73 0.42 -20.22 -5.50
C THR A 73 1.09 -20.12 -4.13
N ASN A 74 1.27 -18.91 -3.60
CA ASN A 74 2.06 -18.69 -2.39
C ASN A 74 1.22 -18.59 -1.11
N GLN A 75 -0.10 -18.37 -1.24
CA GLN A 75 -1.09 -18.22 -0.16
C GLN A 75 -2.36 -19.04 -0.48
N PRO A 76 -2.28 -20.39 -0.52
CA PRO A 76 -3.37 -21.22 -1.03
C PRO A 76 -4.66 -21.18 -0.22
N GLU A 77 -4.59 -20.71 1.03
CA GLU A 77 -5.74 -20.60 1.93
C GLU A 77 -6.27 -19.13 2.04
N SER A 78 -5.84 -18.25 1.14
CA SER A 78 -6.26 -16.86 1.16
C SER A 78 -7.55 -16.62 0.40
N PHE A 79 -8.17 -15.48 0.67
CA PHE A 79 -9.35 -14.97 -0.04
C PHE A 79 -8.94 -13.76 -0.87
N ILE A 80 -9.39 -13.72 -2.13
CA ILE A 80 -9.10 -12.61 -3.05
C ILE A 80 -10.42 -11.95 -3.44
N THR A 81 -10.55 -10.66 -3.15
CA THR A 81 -11.61 -9.80 -3.66
C THR A 81 -11.03 -8.93 -4.77
N VAL A 82 -11.60 -9.01 -5.96
CA VAL A 82 -11.22 -8.21 -7.12
C VAL A 82 -12.27 -7.13 -7.35
N TYR A 83 -11.85 -5.88 -7.43
CA TYR A 83 -12.71 -4.78 -7.85
C TYR A 83 -12.55 -4.55 -9.35
N ASP A 84 -13.66 -4.75 -10.07
CA ASP A 84 -13.77 -4.42 -11.48
C ASP A 84 -13.87 -2.90 -11.64
N LEU A 85 -12.80 -2.28 -12.15
CA LEU A 85 -12.70 -0.86 -12.44
C LEU A 85 -13.02 -0.53 -13.90
N GLY A 86 -13.37 -1.52 -14.71
CA GLY A 86 -13.65 -1.41 -16.13
C GLY A 86 -13.08 -2.59 -16.93
N LEU A 87 -13.24 -3.80 -16.44
CA LEU A 87 -12.88 -5.04 -17.11
C LEU A 87 -13.92 -5.41 -18.18
N GLU A 88 -13.49 -6.10 -19.21
CA GLU A 88 -14.39 -6.72 -20.18
C GLU A 88 -15.02 -8.00 -19.63
N THR A 89 -16.18 -8.39 -20.17
CA THR A 89 -16.91 -9.60 -19.71
C THR A 89 -16.05 -10.86 -19.78
N LYS A 90 -15.28 -11.04 -20.87
CA LYS A 90 -14.36 -12.19 -21.02
C LYS A 90 -13.23 -12.20 -19.98
N GLU A 91 -12.78 -11.02 -19.55
CA GLU A 91 -11.74 -10.88 -18.53
C GLU A 91 -12.27 -11.20 -17.16
N ILE A 92 -13.49 -10.75 -16.84
CA ILE A 92 -14.21 -11.10 -15.60
C ILE A 92 -14.39 -12.62 -15.52
N GLN A 93 -14.85 -13.25 -16.61
CA GLN A 93 -15.00 -14.70 -16.68
C GLN A 93 -13.67 -15.40 -16.38
N LYS A 94 -12.59 -15.00 -17.06
CA LYS A 94 -11.27 -15.61 -16.87
C LYS A 94 -10.72 -15.43 -15.45
N ILE A 95 -10.96 -14.28 -14.81
CA ILE A 95 -10.59 -14.07 -13.40
C ILE A 95 -11.42 -14.96 -12.49
N SER A 96 -12.73 -15.13 -12.74
CA SER A 96 -13.60 -15.96 -11.90
C SER A 96 -13.18 -17.44 -11.87
N GLU A 97 -12.47 -17.89 -12.89
CA GLU A 97 -11.90 -19.25 -12.96
C GLU A 97 -10.63 -19.42 -12.11
N THR A 98 -10.05 -18.30 -11.64
CA THR A 98 -8.83 -18.34 -10.83
C THR A 98 -9.17 -18.79 -9.41
N LYS A 99 -8.47 -19.80 -8.93
CA LYS A 99 -8.65 -20.31 -7.57
C LYS A 99 -8.47 -19.19 -6.54
N ASN A 100 -9.20 -19.27 -5.43
CA ASN A 100 -9.18 -18.31 -4.32
C ASN A 100 -9.84 -16.97 -4.58
N ILE A 101 -10.33 -16.69 -5.79
CA ILE A 101 -11.22 -15.55 -6.02
C ILE A 101 -12.53 -15.83 -5.30
N THR A 102 -12.88 -15.01 -4.32
CA THR A 102 -14.11 -15.15 -3.53
C THR A 102 -15.17 -14.17 -3.97
N GLU A 103 -14.76 -13.01 -4.45
CA GLU A 103 -15.66 -11.97 -4.90
C GLU A 103 -15.05 -11.19 -6.08
N ILE A 104 -15.89 -10.87 -7.07
CA ILE A 104 -15.60 -9.87 -8.10
C ILE A 104 -16.68 -8.80 -7.97
N ILE A 105 -16.28 -7.59 -7.60
CA ILE A 105 -17.19 -6.50 -7.27
C ILE A 105 -17.01 -5.39 -8.30
N LYS A 106 -18.05 -5.07 -9.05
CA LYS A 106 -18.04 -3.91 -9.92
C LYS A 106 -17.95 -2.63 -9.09
N PHE A 107 -16.95 -1.80 -9.34
CA PHE A 107 -16.85 -0.50 -8.69
C PHE A 107 -17.85 0.48 -9.33
N ASN A 108 -18.83 0.89 -8.56
CA ASN A 108 -19.85 1.80 -9.04
C ASN A 108 -19.39 3.25 -8.88
N TYR A 109 -18.91 3.86 -9.95
CA TYR A 109 -18.43 5.24 -9.95
C TYR A 109 -19.52 6.27 -9.66
N SER A 110 -20.81 5.95 -9.92
CA SER A 110 -21.94 6.87 -9.65
C SER A 110 -22.17 7.13 -8.16
N ASP A 111 -21.63 6.29 -7.27
CA ASP A 111 -21.69 6.48 -5.82
C ASP A 111 -20.74 7.59 -5.32
N TYR A 112 -19.88 8.14 -6.21
CA TYR A 112 -18.78 9.03 -5.87
C TYR A 112 -18.75 10.26 -6.79
N PRO A 113 -18.06 11.34 -6.39
CA PRO A 113 -17.82 12.48 -7.27
C PRO A 113 -17.16 12.06 -8.59
N GLU A 114 -17.51 12.73 -9.68
CA GLU A 114 -17.07 12.40 -11.06
C GLU A 114 -15.55 12.27 -11.18
N PHE A 115 -14.78 13.07 -10.48
CA PHE A 115 -13.31 13.02 -10.53
C PHE A 115 -12.72 11.68 -10.04
N VAL A 116 -13.46 10.87 -9.28
CA VAL A 116 -13.02 9.54 -8.80
C VAL A 116 -12.97 8.51 -9.92
N ASN A 117 -13.65 8.77 -11.04
CA ASN A 117 -13.71 7.84 -12.16
C ASN A 117 -12.30 7.62 -12.74
N ILE A 118 -11.91 6.35 -12.91
CA ILE A 118 -10.60 5.99 -13.47
C ILE A 118 -10.35 6.60 -14.87
N LYS A 119 -11.42 6.92 -15.61
CA LYS A 119 -11.36 7.59 -16.90
C LYS A 119 -11.16 9.11 -16.80
N SER A 120 -11.31 9.67 -15.61
CA SER A 120 -11.05 11.09 -15.34
C SER A 120 -9.55 11.38 -15.32
N GLU A 121 -9.21 12.68 -15.28
CA GLU A 121 -7.83 13.14 -15.26
C GLU A 121 -6.98 12.42 -14.19
N ASN A 122 -5.74 12.08 -14.54
CA ASN A 122 -4.81 11.36 -13.67
C ASN A 122 -5.39 10.04 -13.10
N PHE A 123 -6.18 9.32 -13.90
CA PHE A 123 -6.82 8.06 -13.49
C PHE A 123 -7.72 8.21 -12.24
N GLY A 124 -8.49 9.29 -12.19
CA GLY A 124 -9.34 9.61 -11.05
C GLY A 124 -8.55 9.93 -9.79
N SER A 125 -7.31 10.46 -9.95
CA SER A 125 -6.37 10.72 -8.85
C SER A 125 -6.16 9.51 -7.93
N TYR A 126 -6.45 8.31 -8.42
CA TYR A 126 -6.47 7.04 -7.65
C TYR A 126 -7.41 7.07 -6.43
N ALA A 127 -8.37 8.01 -6.39
CA ALA A 127 -9.30 8.18 -5.28
C ALA A 127 -10.24 6.97 -5.09
N TRP A 128 -10.47 6.18 -6.11
CA TRP A 128 -11.22 4.92 -6.03
C TRP A 128 -10.58 3.91 -5.07
N LYS A 129 -9.24 3.91 -4.90
CA LYS A 129 -8.54 2.98 -4.01
C LYS A 129 -8.91 3.16 -2.52
N PRO A 130 -8.82 4.36 -1.91
CA PRO A 130 -9.31 4.55 -0.55
C PRO A 130 -10.80 4.25 -0.39
N MET A 131 -11.66 4.49 -1.41
CA MET A 131 -13.09 4.13 -1.35
C MET A 131 -13.29 2.61 -1.31
N ILE A 132 -12.50 1.85 -2.05
CA ILE A 132 -12.48 0.37 -1.98
C ILE A 132 -12.06 -0.09 -0.58
N ILE A 133 -10.99 0.47 -0.05
CA ILE A 133 -10.51 0.11 1.28
C ILE A 133 -11.55 0.45 2.35
N GLU A 134 -12.32 1.54 2.20
CA GLU A 134 -13.44 1.87 3.08
C GLU A 134 -14.50 0.76 3.09
N LYS A 135 -14.92 0.29 1.91
CA LYS A 135 -15.88 -0.81 1.79
C LYS A 135 -15.40 -2.07 2.51
N GLU A 136 -14.13 -2.39 2.36
CA GLU A 136 -13.54 -3.58 2.98
C GLU A 136 -13.34 -3.45 4.50
N LEU A 137 -13.02 -2.25 5.00
CA LEU A 137 -12.96 -1.98 6.44
C LEU A 137 -14.32 -2.08 7.11
N ASN A 138 -15.40 -1.79 6.38
CA ASN A 138 -16.77 -1.86 6.90
C ASN A 138 -17.33 -3.30 6.92
N LYS A 139 -16.73 -4.25 6.21
CA LYS A 139 -17.03 -5.68 6.36
C LYS A 139 -16.54 -6.13 7.75
N LYS A 140 -17.45 -6.47 8.65
CA LYS A 140 -17.14 -6.90 10.03
C LYS A 140 -16.36 -8.23 10.04
N ASN A 141 -15.12 -8.18 9.68
CA ASN A 141 -14.19 -9.31 9.64
C ASN A 141 -12.87 -8.92 10.30
N ASN A 142 -12.29 -9.83 11.10
CA ASN A 142 -11.07 -9.60 11.87
C ASN A 142 -9.78 -10.02 11.13
N ASP A 143 -9.87 -10.54 9.91
CA ASP A 143 -8.72 -10.91 9.10
C ASP A 143 -7.90 -9.68 8.71
N PHE A 144 -6.62 -9.88 8.43
CA PHE A 144 -5.81 -8.82 7.88
C PHE A 144 -6.29 -8.45 6.48
N ILE A 145 -6.29 -7.17 6.17
CA ILE A 145 -6.59 -6.64 4.84
C ILE A 145 -5.25 -6.34 4.18
N LEU A 146 -5.06 -6.81 2.95
CA LEU A 146 -3.89 -6.48 2.14
C LEU A 146 -4.33 -6.00 0.76
N TRP A 147 -4.32 -4.67 0.59
CA TRP A 147 -4.43 -4.08 -0.75
C TRP A 147 -3.14 -4.30 -1.53
N MET A 148 -3.27 -4.71 -2.79
CA MET A 148 -2.15 -4.80 -3.73
C MET A 148 -2.58 -4.26 -5.10
N ASP A 149 -1.84 -3.30 -5.65
CA ASP A 149 -2.02 -2.89 -7.04
C ASP A 149 -1.75 -4.08 -7.98
N ALA A 150 -2.45 -4.14 -9.11
CA ALA A 150 -2.41 -5.27 -10.05
C ALA A 150 -0.98 -5.64 -10.52
N GLY A 151 -0.10 -4.65 -10.67
CA GLY A 151 1.29 -4.86 -11.07
C GLY A 151 2.22 -5.41 -9.98
N ASN A 152 1.70 -5.98 -8.89
CA ASN A 152 2.51 -6.59 -7.84
C ASN A 152 2.51 -8.12 -7.97
N VAL A 153 3.49 -8.77 -7.33
CA VAL A 153 3.60 -10.23 -7.31
C VAL A 153 4.01 -10.71 -5.91
N ILE A 154 3.41 -11.78 -5.44
CA ILE A 154 3.84 -12.50 -4.25
C ILE A 154 4.73 -13.66 -4.69
N PHE A 155 5.91 -13.79 -4.08
CA PHE A 155 6.86 -14.86 -4.43
C PHE A 155 7.23 -15.73 -3.23
N ASN A 156 6.65 -15.49 -2.05
CA ASN A 156 6.89 -16.27 -0.85
C ASN A 156 5.70 -16.18 0.13
N LYS A 157 5.70 -17.00 1.17
CA LYS A 157 4.70 -16.94 2.25
C LYS A 157 4.78 -15.61 3.00
N LEU A 158 3.62 -15.04 3.32
CA LEU A 158 3.52 -13.74 4.01
C LEU A 158 3.49 -13.86 5.55
N THR A 159 4.04 -14.94 6.10
CA THR A 159 4.02 -15.17 7.56
C THR A 159 4.63 -14.00 8.36
N LEU A 160 5.77 -13.48 7.89
CA LEU A 160 6.42 -12.34 8.53
C LEU A 160 5.58 -11.05 8.43
N LEU A 161 4.88 -10.84 7.33
CA LEU A 161 3.95 -9.72 7.19
C LEU A 161 2.77 -9.85 8.16
N LYS A 162 2.20 -11.05 8.33
CA LYS A 162 1.14 -11.31 9.32
C LYS A 162 1.60 -10.96 10.73
N ILE A 163 2.80 -11.41 11.11
CA ILE A 163 3.41 -11.08 12.40
C ILE A 163 3.56 -9.56 12.52
N TYR A 164 4.13 -8.90 11.52
CA TYR A 164 4.31 -7.46 11.51
C TYR A 164 3.00 -6.69 11.70
N LEU A 165 1.95 -7.06 10.94
CA LEU A 165 0.61 -6.44 11.03
C LEU A 165 -0.04 -6.65 12.41
N SER A 166 0.22 -7.77 13.06
CA SER A 166 -0.30 -8.02 14.40
C SER A 166 0.24 -7.04 15.43
N PHE A 167 1.50 -6.59 15.26
CA PHE A 167 2.15 -5.64 16.18
C PHE A 167 1.93 -4.20 15.80
N LYS A 168 2.15 -3.88 14.54
CA LYS A 168 2.15 -2.49 14.06
C LYS A 168 0.79 -2.04 13.55
N GLY A 169 -0.05 -2.98 13.18
CA GLY A 169 -1.38 -2.71 12.67
C GLY A 169 -1.41 -2.20 11.23
N PHE A 170 -0.31 -1.66 10.71
CA PHE A 170 -0.24 -1.06 9.38
C PHE A 170 1.09 -1.35 8.70
N TYR A 171 1.04 -1.64 7.41
CA TYR A 171 2.20 -1.79 6.54
C TYR A 171 1.97 -1.09 5.20
N SER A 172 2.96 -0.31 4.78
CA SER A 172 3.12 0.16 3.40
C SER A 172 4.60 0.41 3.16
N PRO A 173 5.20 -0.10 2.06
CA PRO A 173 6.62 0.11 1.83
C PRO A 173 6.93 1.57 1.53
N HIS A 174 8.18 1.98 1.74
CA HIS A 174 8.63 3.30 1.33
C HIS A 174 8.74 3.40 -0.21
N SER A 175 8.27 4.50 -0.74
CA SER A 175 8.51 4.94 -2.11
C SER A 175 9.78 5.80 -2.18
N SER A 176 10.13 6.24 -3.39
CA SER A 176 11.16 7.24 -3.63
C SER A 176 10.73 8.62 -3.14
N ASP A 177 11.72 9.48 -2.88
CA ASP A 177 11.55 10.88 -2.50
C ASP A 177 10.83 11.10 -1.14
N ASN A 178 10.43 12.33 -0.87
CA ASN A 178 9.84 12.77 0.37
C ASN A 178 8.52 13.51 0.15
N ILE A 179 7.83 13.84 1.23
CA ILE A 179 6.54 14.54 1.22
C ILE A 179 6.64 15.84 0.40
N PHE A 180 7.63 16.70 0.68
CA PHE A 180 7.74 18.00 0.02
C PHE A 180 7.87 17.88 -1.50
N LYS A 181 8.66 16.94 -1.97
CA LYS A 181 8.91 16.77 -3.40
C LYS A 181 7.76 16.11 -4.17
N ARG A 182 6.91 15.34 -3.47
CA ARG A 182 5.87 14.51 -4.09
C ARG A 182 4.47 14.85 -3.62
N THR A 183 4.29 16.06 -3.07
CA THR A 183 2.97 16.54 -2.69
C THR A 183 2.79 17.95 -3.20
N HIS A 184 1.66 18.19 -3.87
CA HIS A 184 1.28 19.51 -4.38
C HIS A 184 1.20 20.53 -3.24
N PRO A 185 1.62 21.80 -3.45
CA PRO A 185 1.57 22.82 -2.40
C PRO A 185 0.17 23.01 -1.79
N ASP A 186 -0.88 22.96 -2.59
CA ASP A 186 -2.25 23.11 -2.10
C ASP A 186 -2.65 21.99 -1.17
N THR A 187 -2.27 20.73 -1.49
CA THR A 187 -2.46 19.59 -0.59
C THR A 187 -1.73 19.79 0.74
N LEU A 188 -0.48 20.31 0.70
CA LEU A 188 0.30 20.60 1.91
C LEU A 188 -0.40 21.66 2.78
N ASN A 189 -0.93 22.70 2.14
CA ASN A 189 -1.63 23.80 2.81
C ASN A 189 -2.96 23.33 3.40
N LEU A 190 -3.81 22.66 2.59
CA LEU A 190 -5.13 22.19 3.03
C LEU A 190 -5.07 21.17 4.16
N LEU A 191 -4.03 20.35 4.18
CA LEU A 191 -3.79 19.39 5.25
C LEU A 191 -2.95 19.95 6.42
N ASN A 192 -2.63 21.24 6.42
CA ASN A 192 -1.81 21.89 7.44
C ASN A 192 -0.52 21.12 7.77
N VAL A 193 0.22 20.70 6.74
CA VAL A 193 1.39 19.85 6.91
C VAL A 193 2.56 20.63 7.49
N SER A 194 2.99 20.26 8.69
CA SER A 194 4.15 20.87 9.33
C SER A 194 5.45 20.64 8.53
N ASN A 195 6.29 21.67 8.40
CA ASN A 195 7.60 21.62 7.74
C ASN A 195 8.51 20.51 8.30
N LYS A 196 8.31 20.11 9.56
CA LYS A 196 9.02 18.98 10.18
C LYS A 196 8.78 17.65 9.44
N LEU A 197 7.64 17.53 8.75
CA LEU A 197 7.28 16.33 7.98
C LEU A 197 7.82 16.36 6.55
N TYR A 198 8.25 17.48 6.01
CA TYR A 198 8.65 17.63 4.60
C TYR A 198 9.74 16.64 4.17
N LYS A 199 10.69 16.33 5.06
CA LYS A 199 11.78 15.40 4.80
C LYS A 199 11.41 13.91 4.99
N LYS A 200 10.22 13.62 5.50
CA LYS A 200 9.75 12.24 5.68
C LYS A 200 9.55 11.57 4.32
N ARG A 201 9.96 10.29 4.23
CA ARG A 201 9.83 9.51 3.00
C ARG A 201 8.37 9.19 2.71
N ASN A 202 8.04 9.20 1.42
CA ASN A 202 6.74 8.74 0.97
C ASN A 202 6.57 7.24 1.24
N LEU A 203 5.36 6.87 1.60
CA LEU A 203 4.88 5.48 1.54
C LEU A 203 4.60 5.11 0.08
N ASN A 204 4.46 3.82 -0.20
CA ASN A 204 4.07 3.33 -1.52
C ASN A 204 2.69 2.67 -1.43
N ALA A 205 1.66 3.39 -1.84
CA ALA A 205 0.28 2.91 -1.79
C ALA A 205 -0.02 1.71 -2.73
N ALA A 206 0.97 1.20 -3.46
CA ALA A 206 0.82 -0.04 -4.22
C ALA A 206 0.62 -1.27 -3.32
N VAL A 207 1.06 -1.20 -2.05
CA VAL A 207 0.81 -2.23 -1.04
C VAL A 207 0.38 -1.57 0.26
N ILE A 208 -0.80 -1.92 0.77
CA ILE A 208 -1.33 -1.41 2.02
C ILE A 208 -1.85 -2.59 2.86
N GLY A 209 -1.11 -2.93 3.91
CA GLY A 209 -1.50 -3.96 4.88
C GLY A 209 -2.13 -3.33 6.11
N VAL A 210 -3.25 -3.89 6.57
CA VAL A 210 -4.05 -3.36 7.68
C VAL A 210 -4.46 -4.47 8.63
N ASN A 211 -4.34 -4.22 9.91
CA ASN A 211 -5.03 -5.00 10.95
C ASN A 211 -6.29 -4.22 11.38
N PRO A 212 -7.48 -4.66 10.99
CA PRO A 212 -8.73 -3.95 11.32
C PRO A 212 -9.01 -3.84 12.82
N SER A 213 -8.37 -4.69 13.63
CA SER A 213 -8.49 -4.61 15.09
C SER A 213 -7.65 -3.49 15.73
N ASN A 214 -6.83 -2.78 14.95
CA ASN A 214 -6.04 -1.64 15.45
C ASN A 214 -6.80 -0.33 15.22
N ASN A 215 -7.46 0.16 16.26
CA ASN A 215 -8.30 1.35 16.17
C ASN A 215 -7.56 2.61 15.70
N SER A 216 -6.28 2.79 16.10
CA SER A 216 -5.49 3.94 15.67
C SER A 216 -5.20 3.92 14.17
N VAL A 217 -4.93 2.74 13.61
CA VAL A 217 -4.72 2.54 12.18
C VAL A 217 -6.04 2.74 11.41
N VAL A 218 -7.14 2.18 11.90
CA VAL A 218 -8.46 2.37 11.30
C VAL A 218 -8.84 3.85 11.28
N LYS A 219 -8.61 4.58 12.37
CA LYS A 219 -8.85 6.03 12.44
C LYS A 219 -8.01 6.79 11.40
N MET A 220 -6.72 6.47 11.28
CA MET A 220 -5.83 7.08 10.29
C MET A 220 -6.33 6.81 8.87
N LEU A 221 -6.75 5.58 8.56
CA LEU A 221 -7.29 5.24 7.24
C LEU A 221 -8.61 5.96 6.96
N ARG A 222 -9.51 6.10 7.94
CA ARG A 222 -10.75 6.88 7.77
C ARG A 222 -10.46 8.34 7.42
N ASN A 223 -9.48 8.97 8.06
CA ASN A 223 -9.05 10.32 7.69
C ASN A 223 -8.51 10.36 6.25
N TRP A 224 -7.69 9.39 5.85
CA TRP A 224 -7.21 9.28 4.47
C TRP A 224 -8.34 9.17 3.47
N ILE A 225 -9.36 8.35 3.76
CA ILE A 225 -10.54 8.17 2.93
C ILE A 225 -11.31 9.48 2.79
N GLU A 226 -11.59 10.16 3.91
CA GLU A 226 -12.33 11.44 3.90
C GLU A 226 -11.59 12.52 3.10
N PHE A 227 -10.28 12.65 3.28
CA PHE A 227 -9.49 13.59 2.50
C PHE A 227 -9.45 13.22 1.01
N SER A 228 -9.52 11.95 0.69
CA SER A 228 -9.54 11.47 -0.69
C SER A 228 -10.87 11.71 -1.43
N LYS A 229 -11.94 12.05 -0.71
CA LYS A 229 -13.22 12.49 -1.29
C LYS A 229 -13.18 13.95 -1.78
N ASN A 230 -12.14 14.70 -1.46
CA ASN A 230 -11.97 16.10 -1.85
C ASN A 230 -10.93 16.23 -2.96
N LYS A 231 -11.39 16.62 -4.19
CA LYS A 231 -10.51 16.80 -5.36
C LYS A 231 -9.35 17.74 -5.06
N ASN A 232 -9.60 18.85 -4.37
CA ASN A 232 -8.56 19.86 -4.07
C ASN A 232 -7.45 19.33 -3.14
N ILE A 233 -7.69 18.23 -2.43
CA ILE A 233 -6.70 17.59 -1.58
C ILE A 233 -5.99 16.47 -2.32
N ILE A 234 -6.74 15.56 -2.97
CA ILE A 234 -6.14 14.36 -3.57
C ILE A 234 -5.57 14.61 -4.96
N GLY A 235 -6.09 15.57 -5.70
CA GLY A 235 -5.69 15.90 -7.06
C GLY A 235 -5.94 17.36 -7.40
N PRO A 236 -5.28 18.34 -6.71
CA PRO A 236 -5.39 19.75 -7.03
C PRO A 236 -5.08 20.02 -8.51
N ASP A 237 -5.62 21.09 -9.04
CA ASP A 237 -5.35 21.49 -10.42
C ASP A 237 -3.84 21.69 -10.63
N GLY A 238 -3.30 21.25 -11.77
CA GLY A 238 -1.86 21.22 -12.05
C GLY A 238 -1.10 20.06 -11.43
N SER A 239 -1.79 19.12 -10.74
CA SER A 239 -1.17 17.90 -10.23
C SER A 239 -0.76 16.95 -11.36
N SER A 240 0.39 16.33 -11.18
CA SER A 240 0.90 15.29 -12.07
C SER A 240 1.79 14.33 -11.31
N LYS A 241 2.10 13.15 -11.86
CA LYS A 241 3.04 12.20 -11.24
C LYS A 241 4.44 12.79 -10.98
N LYS A 242 4.77 13.95 -11.54
CA LYS A 242 6.05 14.64 -11.30
C LYS A 242 6.07 15.39 -9.98
N ASN A 243 4.97 16.06 -9.62
CA ASN A 243 4.87 16.95 -8.45
C ASN A 243 3.92 16.44 -7.36
N HIS A 244 3.06 15.44 -7.66
CA HIS A 244 2.09 14.91 -6.72
C HIS A 244 1.90 13.40 -6.89
N ARG A 245 1.67 12.68 -5.80
CA ARG A 245 1.46 11.24 -5.79
C ARG A 245 0.05 10.86 -5.34
N PHE A 246 -0.91 11.75 -5.50
CA PHE A 246 -2.34 11.54 -5.33
C PHE A 246 -2.69 10.80 -4.01
N ASP A 247 -3.40 9.68 -4.08
CA ASP A 247 -3.76 8.83 -2.95
C ASP A 247 -2.57 8.49 -2.03
N GLN A 248 -1.41 8.21 -2.63
CA GLN A 248 -0.17 7.91 -1.91
C GLN A 248 0.34 9.11 -1.10
N ALA A 249 0.26 10.34 -1.63
CA ALA A 249 0.69 11.55 -0.94
C ALA A 249 -0.19 11.80 0.28
N VAL A 250 -1.51 11.70 0.11
CA VAL A 250 -2.48 11.89 1.20
C VAL A 250 -2.33 10.80 2.26
N LEU A 251 -2.17 9.52 1.87
CA LEU A 251 -1.88 8.42 2.79
C LEU A 251 -0.62 8.70 3.63
N THR A 252 0.45 9.14 2.95
CA THR A 252 1.74 9.42 3.60
C THR A 252 1.61 10.51 4.66
N ILE A 253 0.94 11.61 4.34
CA ILE A 253 0.72 12.73 5.26
C ILE A 253 -0.07 12.26 6.47
N ASN A 254 -1.20 11.59 6.26
CA ASN A 254 -2.05 11.08 7.33
C ASN A 254 -1.30 10.13 8.27
N PHE A 255 -0.49 9.24 7.70
CA PHE A 255 0.31 8.32 8.48
C PHE A 255 1.25 9.06 9.44
N TYR A 256 2.00 10.05 8.97
CA TYR A 256 2.92 10.78 9.84
C TYR A 256 2.23 11.75 10.80
N GLN A 257 1.10 12.35 10.40
CA GLN A 257 0.30 13.21 11.30
C GLN A 257 -0.39 12.40 12.41
N SER A 258 -0.67 11.12 12.17
CA SER A 258 -1.24 10.22 13.18
C SER A 258 -0.21 9.70 14.19
N ASN A 259 1.05 10.17 14.14
CA ASN A 259 2.16 9.71 14.98
C ASN A 259 2.39 8.19 14.93
N LEU A 260 1.88 7.53 13.91
CA LEU A 260 2.17 6.13 13.67
C LEU A 260 3.62 6.00 13.24
N THR A 261 4.35 5.11 13.87
CA THR A 261 5.74 4.83 13.50
C THR A 261 5.79 3.56 12.68
N ASN A 262 6.27 3.69 11.45
CA ASN A 262 6.52 2.55 10.60
C ASN A 262 8.04 2.36 10.50
N LEU A 263 8.56 1.41 11.26
CA LEU A 263 10.00 1.19 11.36
C LEU A 263 10.59 0.54 10.11
N PHE A 264 9.79 -0.09 9.23
CA PHE A 264 10.26 -1.04 8.22
C PHE A 264 9.68 -0.88 6.83
N CYS A 265 9.48 0.30 6.39
CA CYS A 265 8.87 0.58 5.10
C CYS A 265 9.70 0.21 3.86
N LYS A 266 10.92 -0.32 3.98
CA LYS A 266 11.77 -0.62 2.82
C LYS A 266 11.69 -2.06 2.32
N SER A 267 11.26 -3.00 3.14
CA SER A 267 11.52 -4.42 2.90
C SER A 267 10.34 -5.17 2.30
N TYR A 268 9.70 -4.64 1.25
CA TYR A 268 8.66 -5.41 0.57
C TYR A 268 9.17 -6.78 0.10
N LYS A 269 10.40 -6.89 -0.39
CA LYS A 269 11.03 -8.17 -0.77
C LYS A 269 11.20 -9.10 0.42
N PHE A 270 11.54 -8.58 1.57
CA PHE A 270 11.64 -9.33 2.81
C PHE A 270 10.31 -9.98 3.22
N PHE A 271 9.21 -9.29 2.97
CA PHE A 271 7.88 -9.85 3.17
C PHE A 271 7.37 -10.72 2.01
N GLY A 272 8.21 -11.08 1.04
CA GLY A 272 7.81 -11.96 -0.06
C GLY A 272 7.02 -11.27 -1.17
N ILE A 273 7.10 -9.95 -1.28
CA ILE A 273 6.38 -9.14 -2.27
C ILE A 273 7.37 -8.50 -3.26
N LYS A 274 7.03 -8.48 -4.54
CA LYS A 274 7.65 -7.64 -5.57
C LYS A 274 6.62 -6.64 -6.07
N ILE A 275 7.02 -5.38 -6.21
CA ILE A 275 6.18 -4.29 -6.73
C ILE A 275 6.65 -3.89 -8.13
N HIS A 276 5.74 -3.30 -8.93
CA HIS A 276 6.01 -2.84 -10.31
C HIS A 276 6.54 -3.97 -11.20
N GLN A 277 5.80 -5.05 -11.29
CA GLN A 277 6.05 -6.21 -12.14
C GLN A 277 4.99 -6.30 -13.26
N ASP A 278 4.52 -5.14 -13.74
CA ASP A 278 3.52 -5.04 -14.79
C ASP A 278 3.98 -5.76 -16.07
N ILE A 279 3.06 -6.46 -16.73
CA ILE A 279 3.27 -7.26 -17.96
C ILE A 279 2.25 -6.92 -19.06
N ASP A 280 1.52 -5.83 -18.92
CA ASP A 280 0.52 -5.35 -19.86
C ASP A 280 1.12 -4.70 -21.09
#